data_b348e215c47c82906bd26632efd16b1b
#
_entry.id   b348e215c47c82906bd26632efd16b1b
#
_cell.length_a   1.000
_cell.length_b   1.000
_cell.length_c   1.000
_cell.angle_alpha   90.00
_cell.angle_beta   90.00
_cell.angle_gamma   90.00
#
_symmetry.space_group_name_H-M   'P 1'
#
loop_
_entity.id
_entity.type
_entity.pdbx_description
1 polymer ?
#
loop_
_entity_poly.entity_id
_entity_poly.type
_entity_poly.pdbx_seq_one_letter_code
_entity_poly.pdbx_strand_id
1 'polypeptide(L)'
;MNKVFYFIIVCLLAVLFLTFVPEGEHEVRTEYTKEFVEHTDSQAYEIPILAKECSEILLEQYGYSISYNPNLCIPNWVAWELNKEKLVVRESRSSNFYPNPKLPEDEAVTTKEYSGSGWDRGHMCPAGDNKYHWRAMNESFYMTNVCPQNHNLNRGDWNELEEACRRWAEVEPVYIVCGPINYRTPKYGYIGKKFKIRIPDAFFKVVLTGVQSGNPRAIGFIYKNEACNNERDKYVNSVDEVERITSMDFFSALPDDVENRVEASSNLNDWP
;
A
#
# COMPACT_ATOMS: atom_id res chain seq x y z
N MET A 1 -21.29 0.37 -54.26
CA MET A 1 -19.92 0.30 -54.80
C MET A 1 -19.01 1.12 -53.91
N ASN A 2 -18.09 0.40 -53.32
CA ASN A 2 -16.75 0.75 -52.76
C ASN A 2 -16.64 1.55 -51.48
N LYS A 3 -16.78 0.88 -50.35
CA LYS A 3 -16.22 1.23 -49.03
C LYS A 3 -15.11 0.26 -48.58
N VAL A 4 -14.32 -0.30 -49.49
CA VAL A 4 -13.30 -1.34 -49.18
C VAL A 4 -11.88 -0.88 -49.47
N PHE A 5 -11.65 0.39 -49.81
CA PHE A 5 -10.32 0.86 -50.28
C PHE A 5 -9.57 1.78 -49.31
N TYR A 6 -10.05 1.96 -48.06
CA TYR A 6 -9.38 2.85 -47.08
C TYR A 6 -8.63 2.12 -45.93
N PHE A 7 -8.57 0.77 -45.97
CA PHE A 7 -7.97 -0.01 -44.85
C PHE A 7 -6.59 -0.59 -45.13
N ILE A 8 -5.94 -0.27 -46.25
CA ILE A 8 -4.65 -0.89 -46.65
C ILE A 8 -3.49 0.12 -46.70
N ILE A 9 -3.68 1.41 -46.46
CA ILE A 9 -2.61 2.43 -46.56
C ILE A 9 -2.01 2.85 -45.20
N VAL A 10 -2.52 2.39 -44.05
CA VAL A 10 -2.00 2.77 -42.74
C VAL A 10 -0.95 1.77 -42.18
N CYS A 11 -0.72 0.64 -42.83
CA CYS A 11 0.23 -0.39 -42.33
C CYS A 11 1.60 -0.41 -43.01
N LEU A 12 2.00 0.60 -43.79
CA LEU A 12 3.24 0.56 -44.60
C LEU A 12 4.18 1.78 -44.48
N LEU A 13 4.14 2.50 -43.33
CA LEU A 13 5.06 3.61 -43.04
C LEU A 13 5.77 3.52 -41.69
N ALA A 14 6.02 2.33 -41.18
CA ALA A 14 6.81 2.12 -39.95
C ALA A 14 8.07 1.27 -40.19
N VAL A 15 8.75 1.46 -41.31
CA VAL A 15 10.11 0.90 -41.52
C VAL A 15 10.91 1.90 -42.29
N LEU A 16 11.95 2.43 -41.67
CA LEU A 16 13.14 3.15 -42.11
C LEU A 16 13.30 4.56 -41.50
N PHE A 17 13.82 4.59 -40.27
CA PHE A 17 14.84 5.60 -39.90
C PHE A 17 15.84 4.94 -38.94
N LEU A 18 16.77 4.18 -39.51
CA LEU A 18 18.07 3.89 -38.91
C LEU A 18 19.00 5.03 -39.32
N THR A 19 19.29 5.97 -38.44
CA THR A 19 20.43 6.89 -38.58
C THR A 19 21.16 6.92 -37.24
N PHE A 20 22.38 6.38 -37.29
CA PHE A 20 23.60 6.68 -36.55
C PHE A 20 23.46 7.68 -35.41
N VAL A 21 23.67 7.21 -34.15
CA VAL A 21 23.98 8.01 -32.97
C VAL A 21 25.35 7.56 -32.47
N PRO A 22 26.29 8.50 -32.20
CA PRO A 22 27.64 8.16 -31.72
C PRO A 22 27.60 7.71 -30.24
N GLU A 23 28.57 6.85 -29.90
CA GLU A 23 28.84 6.37 -28.55
C GLU A 23 29.09 7.53 -27.57
N GLY A 24 28.32 7.58 -26.46
CA GLY A 24 28.52 8.48 -25.36
C GLY A 24 27.34 8.41 -24.38
N GLU A 25 27.62 7.79 -23.23
CA GLU A 25 26.80 7.81 -22.01
C GLU A 25 25.44 7.07 -22.03
N HIS A 26 25.45 5.83 -21.55
CA HIS A 26 24.27 5.05 -21.23
C HIS A 26 23.56 5.61 -19.99
N GLU A 27 22.67 6.56 -20.15
CA GLU A 27 21.52 6.68 -19.26
C GLU A 27 20.52 5.56 -19.60
N VAL A 28 20.52 4.50 -18.82
CA VAL A 28 19.48 3.47 -18.90
C VAL A 28 18.20 4.05 -18.29
N ARG A 29 17.44 4.73 -19.13
CA ARG A 29 16.06 5.10 -18.83
C ARG A 29 15.20 3.87 -19.05
N THR A 30 14.95 3.10 -17.98
CA THR A 30 13.97 2.02 -17.99
C THR A 30 12.57 2.65 -18.06
N GLU A 31 12.00 2.74 -19.24
CA GLU A 31 10.57 2.96 -19.43
C GLU A 31 9.84 1.68 -18.98
N TYR A 32 9.29 1.69 -17.76
CA TYR A 32 8.30 0.72 -17.37
C TYR A 32 6.99 1.03 -18.11
N THR A 33 6.67 0.22 -19.10
CA THR A 33 5.38 0.28 -19.78
C THR A 33 4.27 0.04 -18.75
N LYS A 34 3.40 1.03 -18.59
CA LYS A 34 2.14 0.90 -17.87
C LYS A 34 1.25 -0.08 -18.65
N GLU A 35 1.28 -1.36 -18.31
CA GLU A 35 0.15 -2.22 -18.58
C GLU A 35 -0.93 -1.92 -17.54
N PHE A 36 -1.82 -1.00 -17.86
CA PHE A 36 -3.08 -0.86 -17.14
C PHE A 36 -3.90 -2.13 -17.43
N VAL A 37 -4.01 -3.00 -16.44
CA VAL A 37 -5.10 -3.98 -16.43
C VAL A 37 -6.37 -3.17 -16.24
N GLU A 38 -7.23 -3.14 -17.27
CA GLU A 38 -8.59 -2.63 -17.15
C GLU A 38 -9.30 -3.42 -16.04
N HIS A 39 -9.35 -2.83 -14.84
CA HIS A 39 -10.27 -3.28 -13.81
C HIS A 39 -11.67 -2.87 -14.27
N THR A 40 -12.46 -3.86 -14.62
CA THR A 40 -13.89 -3.73 -14.85
C THR A 40 -14.55 -3.01 -13.66
N ASP A 41 -15.09 -1.82 -13.89
CA ASP A 41 -16.14 -1.07 -13.16
C ASP A 41 -16.23 -1.13 -11.61
N SER A 42 -15.24 -1.60 -10.88
CA SER A 42 -15.17 -1.41 -9.43
C SER A 42 -14.31 -0.20 -9.11
N GLN A 43 -14.94 0.83 -8.60
CA GLN A 43 -14.30 2.03 -8.12
C GLN A 43 -13.31 1.65 -7.00
N ALA A 44 -12.01 1.86 -7.21
CA ALA A 44 -10.95 1.49 -6.24
C ALA A 44 -10.88 2.56 -5.14
N TYR A 45 -11.76 2.46 -4.16
CA TYR A 45 -11.83 3.44 -3.05
C TYR A 45 -10.58 3.46 -2.18
N GLU A 46 -9.82 2.37 -2.17
CA GLU A 46 -8.62 2.24 -1.33
C GLU A 46 -7.36 2.88 -1.93
N ILE A 47 -7.35 3.27 -3.20
CA ILE A 47 -6.14 3.81 -3.82
C ILE A 47 -6.02 5.31 -3.54
N PRO A 48 -5.01 5.75 -2.74
CA PRO A 48 -4.84 7.16 -2.43
C PRO A 48 -4.15 7.92 -3.55
N ILE A 49 -4.38 9.23 -3.60
CA ILE A 49 -3.64 10.16 -4.46
C ILE A 49 -2.51 10.80 -3.64
N LEU A 50 -1.30 10.80 -4.18
CA LEU A 50 -0.18 11.50 -3.55
C LEU A 50 -0.23 12.98 -3.95
N ALA A 51 -0.48 13.86 -2.98
CA ALA A 51 -0.53 15.32 -3.22
C ALA A 51 0.87 15.91 -3.48
N LYS A 52 1.93 15.16 -3.17
CA LYS A 52 3.32 15.58 -3.37
C LYS A 52 4.10 14.50 -4.11
N GLU A 53 4.87 14.93 -5.10
CA GLU A 53 5.82 14.02 -5.77
C GLU A 53 6.76 13.37 -4.76
N CYS A 54 6.77 12.05 -4.75
CA CYS A 54 7.70 11.23 -3.99
C CYS A 54 8.27 10.14 -4.90
N SER A 55 9.37 9.54 -4.47
CA SER A 55 9.91 8.38 -5.17
C SER A 55 8.98 7.20 -4.98
N GLU A 56 8.47 6.62 -6.07
CA GLU A 56 7.57 5.49 -6.01
C GLU A 56 7.73 4.49 -7.16
N ILE A 57 7.46 3.23 -6.84
CA ILE A 57 7.23 2.15 -7.79
C ILE A 57 5.88 1.55 -7.40
N LEU A 58 4.89 1.67 -8.29
CA LEU A 58 3.58 1.07 -8.08
C LEU A 58 3.66 -0.43 -8.37
N LEU A 59 3.25 -1.25 -7.41
CA LEU A 59 3.28 -2.71 -7.50
C LEU A 59 1.91 -3.27 -7.14
N GLU A 60 1.26 -3.91 -8.12
CA GLU A 60 0.03 -4.66 -7.93
C GLU A 60 0.37 -6.07 -7.43
N GLN A 61 -0.17 -6.49 -6.29
CA GLN A 61 -0.08 -7.84 -5.77
C GLN A 61 -1.45 -8.51 -5.81
N TYR A 62 -1.52 -9.81 -5.57
CA TYR A 62 -2.80 -10.53 -5.64
C TYR A 62 -3.82 -10.05 -4.59
N GLY A 63 -3.37 -9.62 -3.43
CA GLY A 63 -4.21 -9.23 -2.30
C GLY A 63 -4.17 -7.75 -1.94
N TYR A 64 -3.29 -6.96 -2.54
CA TYR A 64 -3.09 -5.55 -2.21
C TYR A 64 -2.31 -4.80 -3.29
N SER A 65 -2.45 -3.48 -3.29
CA SER A 65 -1.64 -2.55 -4.09
C SER A 65 -0.65 -1.81 -3.19
N ILE A 66 0.48 -1.41 -3.73
CA ILE A 66 1.54 -0.76 -2.96
C ILE A 66 2.25 0.32 -3.79
N SER A 67 2.47 1.49 -3.19
CA SER A 67 3.47 2.45 -3.62
C SER A 67 4.75 2.20 -2.82
N TYR A 68 5.75 1.64 -3.46
CA TYR A 68 7.05 1.35 -2.84
C TYR A 68 8.03 2.49 -3.07
N ASN A 69 8.73 2.91 -2.03
CA ASN A 69 9.77 3.94 -2.08
C ASN A 69 11.16 3.30 -2.15
N PRO A 70 11.81 3.25 -3.32
CA PRO A 70 13.12 2.63 -3.46
C PRO A 70 14.24 3.38 -2.72
N ASN A 71 14.10 4.69 -2.49
CA ASN A 71 15.10 5.49 -1.78
C ASN A 71 15.07 5.25 -0.26
N LEU A 72 13.90 4.91 0.28
CA LEU A 72 13.70 4.60 1.70
C LEU A 72 13.65 3.10 1.98
N CYS A 73 13.49 2.28 0.94
CA CYS A 73 13.35 0.83 1.00
C CYS A 73 12.15 0.36 1.85
N ILE A 74 11.08 1.15 1.89
CA ILE A 74 9.81 0.87 2.57
C ILE A 74 8.65 1.36 1.69
N PRO A 75 7.39 0.93 1.91
CA PRO A 75 6.24 1.48 1.19
C PRO A 75 6.02 2.96 1.54
N ASN A 76 5.46 3.74 0.61
CA ASN A 76 4.79 5.00 0.92
C ASN A 76 3.41 4.69 1.52
N TRP A 77 2.67 3.79 0.88
CA TRP A 77 1.39 3.26 1.33
C TRP A 77 1.17 1.83 0.81
N VAL A 78 0.29 1.10 1.47
CA VAL A 78 -0.24 -0.20 1.06
C VAL A 78 -1.76 -0.16 1.21
N ALA A 79 -2.49 -0.63 0.20
CA ALA A 79 -3.94 -0.50 0.10
C ALA A 79 -4.61 -1.80 -0.31
N TRP A 80 -5.77 -2.12 0.29
CA TRP A 80 -6.56 -3.30 -0.05
C TRP A 80 -8.01 -3.16 0.40
N GLU A 81 -8.88 -3.83 -0.33
CA GLU A 81 -10.23 -4.14 0.11
C GLU A 81 -10.23 -5.43 0.93
N LEU A 82 -10.90 -5.44 2.05
CA LEU A 82 -11.18 -6.62 2.86
C LEU A 82 -12.69 -6.80 3.00
N ASN A 83 -13.19 -8.00 2.70
CA ASN A 83 -14.59 -8.35 2.77
C ASN A 83 -14.77 -9.76 3.33
N LYS A 84 -16.02 -10.16 3.58
CA LYS A 84 -16.35 -11.45 4.17
C LYS A 84 -15.79 -12.65 3.42
N GLU A 85 -15.66 -12.55 2.08
CA GLU A 85 -15.15 -13.64 1.24
C GLU A 85 -13.63 -13.81 1.45
N LYS A 86 -12.91 -12.70 1.65
CA LYS A 86 -11.47 -12.70 1.93
C LYS A 86 -11.15 -13.12 3.38
N LEU A 87 -12.14 -13.18 4.28
CA LEU A 87 -11.97 -13.68 5.66
C LEU A 87 -11.99 -15.21 5.75
N VAL A 88 -12.38 -15.92 4.67
CA VAL A 88 -12.40 -17.38 4.66
C VAL A 88 -10.97 -17.92 4.72
N VAL A 89 -10.64 -18.64 5.79
CA VAL A 89 -9.33 -19.23 5.98
C VAL A 89 -9.19 -20.50 5.11
N ARG A 90 -8.35 -20.44 4.09
CA ARG A 90 -8.00 -21.56 3.21
C ARG A 90 -6.53 -21.95 3.32
N GLU A 91 -5.70 -21.02 3.79
CA GLU A 91 -4.25 -21.17 3.86
C GLU A 91 -3.73 -20.97 5.29
N SER A 92 -2.73 -21.77 5.64
CA SER A 92 -1.96 -21.54 6.85
C SER A 92 -1.02 -20.36 6.66
N ARG A 93 -0.66 -19.69 7.77
CA ARG A 93 0.29 -18.57 7.73
C ARG A 93 1.66 -19.03 7.23
N SER A 94 2.21 -18.38 6.21
CA SER A 94 3.63 -18.51 5.85
C SER A 94 4.53 -17.93 6.95
N SER A 95 5.78 -18.37 7.00
CA SER A 95 6.81 -17.82 7.91
C SER A 95 7.99 -17.19 7.16
N ASN A 96 8.04 -17.34 5.84
CA ASN A 96 9.18 -16.96 5.03
C ASN A 96 8.92 -15.62 4.34
N PHE A 97 9.80 -14.67 4.58
CA PHE A 97 9.83 -13.41 3.85
C PHE A 97 10.74 -13.52 2.63
N TYR A 98 10.36 -12.83 1.55
CA TYR A 98 11.05 -12.89 0.26
C TYR A 98 11.30 -11.48 -0.30
N PRO A 99 12.41 -11.29 -1.06
CA PRO A 99 12.50 -10.14 -1.96
C PRO A 99 11.30 -10.12 -2.92
N ASN A 100 10.81 -8.94 -3.27
CA ASN A 100 9.73 -8.86 -4.26
C ASN A 100 10.31 -9.13 -5.67
N PRO A 101 9.81 -10.15 -6.40
CA PRO A 101 10.35 -10.52 -7.70
C PRO A 101 10.04 -9.51 -8.82
N LYS A 102 9.20 -8.51 -8.55
CA LYS A 102 8.90 -7.42 -9.48
C LYS A 102 9.97 -6.30 -9.43
N LEU A 103 10.89 -6.37 -8.47
CA LEU A 103 12.04 -5.47 -8.41
C LEU A 103 13.28 -6.17 -8.97
N PRO A 104 14.23 -5.42 -9.56
CA PRO A 104 15.55 -5.94 -9.90
C PRO A 104 16.23 -6.58 -8.67
N GLU A 105 16.98 -7.66 -8.87
CA GLU A 105 17.59 -8.43 -7.77
C GLU A 105 18.55 -7.58 -6.92
N ASP A 106 19.25 -6.63 -7.54
CA ASP A 106 20.17 -5.73 -6.88
C ASP A 106 19.49 -4.59 -6.12
N GLU A 107 18.20 -4.32 -6.37
CA GLU A 107 17.35 -3.33 -5.71
C GLU A 107 16.39 -3.95 -4.67
N ALA A 108 16.19 -5.26 -4.73
CA ALA A 108 15.24 -5.96 -3.87
C ALA A 108 15.82 -6.23 -2.46
N VAL A 109 15.17 -5.65 -1.44
CA VAL A 109 15.51 -5.87 -0.03
C VAL A 109 15.35 -7.33 0.36
N THR A 110 16.29 -7.85 1.13
CA THR A 110 16.26 -9.22 1.66
C THR A 110 16.09 -9.24 3.20
N THR A 111 15.72 -10.38 3.73
CA THR A 111 15.60 -10.58 5.19
C THR A 111 16.90 -10.36 5.97
N LYS A 112 18.05 -10.46 5.29
CA LYS A 112 19.38 -10.27 5.89
C LYS A 112 19.57 -8.84 6.42
N GLU A 113 18.89 -7.88 5.83
CA GLU A 113 18.95 -6.47 6.23
C GLU A 113 18.34 -6.21 7.61
N TYR A 114 17.38 -7.04 8.02
CA TYR A 114 16.72 -6.96 9.33
C TYR A 114 17.46 -7.75 10.42
N SER A 115 18.40 -8.61 10.06
CA SER A 115 19.08 -9.51 11.01
C SER A 115 19.90 -8.72 12.03
N GLY A 116 19.58 -8.89 13.32
CA GLY A 116 20.25 -8.21 14.43
C GLY A 116 19.93 -6.72 14.56
N SER A 117 18.94 -6.22 13.85
CA SER A 117 18.56 -4.81 13.87
C SER A 117 17.81 -4.37 15.13
N GLY A 118 17.19 -5.31 15.84
CA GLY A 118 16.30 -5.01 16.97
C GLY A 118 14.87 -4.60 16.56
N TRP A 119 14.57 -4.60 15.26
CA TRP A 119 13.25 -4.26 14.71
C TRP A 119 12.58 -5.49 14.10
N ASP A 120 11.27 -5.60 14.29
CA ASP A 120 10.46 -6.61 13.62
C ASP A 120 10.27 -6.25 12.13
N ARG A 121 9.98 -7.27 11.33
CA ARG A 121 9.46 -7.13 9.97
C ARG A 121 7.95 -6.95 10.07
N GLY A 122 7.51 -5.71 10.32
CA GLY A 122 6.11 -5.38 10.47
C GLY A 122 5.40 -5.32 9.12
N HIS A 123 4.37 -6.13 8.93
CA HIS A 123 3.54 -6.09 7.73
C HIS A 123 2.70 -4.81 7.68
N MET A 124 2.53 -4.28 6.47
CA MET A 124 1.51 -3.24 6.23
C MET A 124 0.17 -3.92 5.88
N CYS A 125 0.07 -4.63 4.76
CA CYS A 125 -1.06 -5.55 4.53
C CYS A 125 -0.79 -6.87 5.25
N PRO A 126 -1.59 -7.24 6.28
CA PRO A 126 -1.25 -8.36 7.16
C PRO A 126 -1.50 -9.71 6.50
N ALA A 127 -0.69 -10.71 6.86
CA ALA A 127 -0.90 -12.09 6.43
C ALA A 127 -2.28 -12.65 6.88
N GLY A 128 -2.85 -12.09 7.97
CA GLY A 128 -4.18 -12.43 8.48
C GLY A 128 -5.29 -12.19 7.47
N ASP A 129 -5.17 -11.11 6.67
CA ASP A 129 -6.15 -10.70 5.67
C ASP A 129 -5.97 -11.42 4.33
N ASN A 130 -4.90 -12.22 4.18
CA ASN A 130 -4.51 -12.90 2.95
C ASN A 130 -4.65 -14.43 3.02
N LYS A 131 -5.34 -14.96 4.03
CA LYS A 131 -5.54 -16.40 4.22
C LYS A 131 -6.52 -17.05 3.24
N TYR A 132 -7.21 -16.28 2.44
CA TYR A 132 -8.20 -16.77 1.49
C TYR A 132 -7.60 -17.41 0.24
N HIS A 133 -6.32 -17.13 -0.06
CA HIS A 133 -5.67 -17.63 -1.27
C HIS A 133 -4.16 -17.77 -1.07
N TRP A 134 -3.56 -18.89 -1.56
CA TRP A 134 -2.13 -19.18 -1.40
C TRP A 134 -1.20 -18.08 -1.95
N ARG A 135 -1.59 -17.48 -3.10
CA ARG A 135 -0.80 -16.42 -3.72
C ARG A 135 -0.87 -15.13 -2.90
N ALA A 136 -2.06 -14.74 -2.44
CA ALA A 136 -2.22 -13.60 -1.55
C ALA A 136 -1.37 -13.77 -0.28
N MET A 137 -1.44 -14.97 0.35
CA MET A 137 -0.63 -15.31 1.52
C MET A 137 0.86 -15.16 1.24
N ASN A 138 1.37 -15.75 0.17
CA ASN A 138 2.80 -15.70 -0.14
C ASN A 138 3.25 -14.26 -0.45
N GLU A 139 2.50 -13.52 -1.27
CA GLU A 139 2.83 -12.16 -1.65
C GLU A 139 2.79 -11.18 -0.47
N SER A 140 1.97 -11.45 0.57
CA SER A 140 1.97 -10.62 1.79
C SER A 140 3.32 -10.62 2.51
N PHE A 141 4.17 -11.64 2.28
CA PHE A 141 5.51 -11.75 2.84
C PHE A 141 6.64 -11.14 1.98
N TYR A 142 6.30 -10.43 0.91
CA TYR A 142 7.30 -9.66 0.18
C TYR A 142 7.87 -8.53 1.04
N MET A 143 9.20 -8.35 1.00
CA MET A 143 9.89 -7.32 1.77
C MET A 143 9.46 -5.89 1.43
N THR A 144 8.81 -5.68 0.28
CA THR A 144 8.19 -4.39 -0.08
C THR A 144 6.97 -4.06 0.77
N ASN A 145 6.28 -5.05 1.33
CA ASN A 145 5.12 -4.89 2.23
C ASN A 145 5.53 -4.75 3.71
N VAL A 146 6.80 -4.49 4.00
CA VAL A 146 7.37 -4.60 5.35
C VAL A 146 8.07 -3.31 5.75
N CYS A 147 7.84 -2.87 6.99
CA CYS A 147 8.60 -1.79 7.63
C CYS A 147 9.31 -2.27 8.89
N PRO A 148 10.47 -1.65 9.26
CA PRO A 148 11.03 -1.82 10.59
C PRO A 148 10.03 -1.32 11.65
N GLN A 149 9.49 -2.23 12.46
CA GLN A 149 8.43 -1.93 13.42
C GLN A 149 8.85 -2.36 14.83
N ASN A 150 8.48 -1.57 15.83
CA ASN A 150 8.69 -1.92 17.23
C ASN A 150 7.96 -3.22 17.57
N HIS A 151 8.64 -4.12 18.27
CA HIS A 151 8.14 -5.46 18.59
C HIS A 151 6.80 -5.45 19.34
N ASN A 152 6.68 -4.59 20.35
CA ASN A 152 5.47 -4.53 21.17
C ASN A 152 4.30 -3.91 20.40
N LEU A 153 4.56 -2.88 19.59
CA LEU A 153 3.56 -2.31 18.69
C LEU A 153 3.06 -3.37 17.70
N ASN A 154 3.99 -4.03 16.99
CA ASN A 154 3.67 -5.02 15.96
C ASN A 154 2.80 -6.17 16.46
N ARG A 155 3.06 -6.66 17.66
CA ARG A 155 2.34 -7.79 18.28
C ARG A 155 1.16 -7.38 19.16
N GLY A 156 1.12 -6.13 19.61
CA GLY A 156 0.07 -5.56 20.44
C GLY A 156 -0.90 -4.70 19.64
N ASP A 157 -0.90 -3.41 19.91
CA ASP A 157 -1.92 -2.46 19.46
C ASP A 157 -2.12 -2.43 17.93
N TRP A 158 -1.05 -2.64 17.13
CA TRP A 158 -1.17 -2.75 15.68
C TRP A 158 -1.94 -4.00 15.25
N ASN A 159 -1.60 -5.16 15.84
CA ASN A 159 -2.33 -6.41 15.60
C ASN A 159 -3.80 -6.33 16.05
N GLU A 160 -4.08 -5.67 17.17
CA GLU A 160 -5.45 -5.46 17.64
C GLU A 160 -6.28 -4.62 16.68
N LEU A 161 -5.67 -3.61 16.02
CA LEU A 161 -6.32 -2.86 14.96
C LEU A 161 -6.57 -3.71 13.72
N GLU A 162 -5.63 -4.56 13.32
CA GLU A 162 -5.83 -5.52 12.22
C GLU A 162 -6.99 -6.48 12.50
N GLU A 163 -7.10 -6.97 13.73
CA GLU A 163 -8.24 -7.81 14.16
C GLU A 163 -9.56 -7.04 14.15
N ALA A 164 -9.54 -5.75 14.49
CA ALA A 164 -10.73 -4.91 14.40
C ALA A 164 -11.19 -4.74 12.95
N CYS A 165 -10.26 -4.44 12.03
CA CYS A 165 -10.58 -4.33 10.60
C CYS A 165 -11.21 -5.63 10.07
N ARG A 166 -10.73 -6.80 10.49
CA ARG A 166 -11.35 -8.08 10.13
C ARG A 166 -12.78 -8.23 10.69
N ARG A 167 -13.02 -7.84 11.95
CA ARG A 167 -14.39 -7.84 12.51
C ARG A 167 -15.32 -6.89 11.76
N TRP A 168 -14.85 -5.70 11.37
CA TRP A 168 -15.64 -4.77 10.57
C TRP A 168 -15.97 -5.34 9.19
N ALA A 169 -15.01 -6.04 8.57
CA ALA A 169 -15.18 -6.69 7.28
C ALA A 169 -16.16 -7.88 7.30
N GLU A 170 -16.49 -8.44 8.49
CA GLU A 170 -17.56 -9.44 8.64
C GLU A 170 -18.95 -8.83 8.41
N VAL A 171 -19.10 -7.52 8.67
CA VAL A 171 -20.37 -6.79 8.55
C VAL A 171 -20.53 -6.22 7.15
N GLU A 172 -19.54 -5.44 6.68
CA GLU A 172 -19.51 -4.80 5.36
C GLU A 172 -18.08 -4.73 4.84
N PRO A 173 -17.86 -4.64 3.52
CA PRO A 173 -16.53 -4.43 2.98
C PRO A 173 -15.84 -3.20 3.59
N VAL A 174 -14.56 -3.33 3.91
CA VAL A 174 -13.71 -2.24 4.36
C VAL A 174 -12.61 -2.00 3.34
N TYR A 175 -12.34 -0.74 3.04
CA TYR A 175 -11.27 -0.26 2.19
C TYR A 175 -10.19 0.32 3.10
N ILE A 176 -8.99 -0.24 3.05
CA ILE A 176 -7.93 0.04 4.01
C ILE A 176 -6.72 0.59 3.29
N VAL A 177 -6.18 1.69 3.80
CA VAL A 177 -4.86 2.18 3.42
C VAL A 177 -4.01 2.32 4.68
N CYS A 178 -2.78 1.84 4.65
CA CYS A 178 -1.84 2.06 5.74
C CYS A 178 -0.42 2.30 5.22
N GLY A 179 0.40 2.88 6.05
CA GLY A 179 1.78 3.14 5.70
C GLY A 179 2.59 3.77 6.81
N PRO A 180 3.89 3.99 6.56
CA PRO A 180 4.78 4.66 7.48
C PRO A 180 4.58 6.19 7.48
N ILE A 181 4.80 6.81 8.62
CA ILE A 181 4.98 8.26 8.76
C ILE A 181 6.45 8.51 9.08
N ASN A 182 7.09 9.30 8.22
CA ASN A 182 8.48 9.70 8.37
C ASN A 182 8.56 11.17 8.72
N TYR A 183 9.00 11.49 9.93
CA TYR A 183 9.13 12.89 10.35
C TYR A 183 10.27 13.59 9.60
N ARG A 184 10.13 14.89 9.39
CA ARG A 184 11.17 15.74 8.81
C ARG A 184 12.48 15.68 9.59
N THR A 185 12.37 15.63 10.94
CA THR A 185 13.49 15.33 11.83
C THR A 185 13.27 13.93 12.39
N PRO A 186 13.97 12.91 11.85
CA PRO A 186 13.76 11.53 12.23
C PRO A 186 14.08 11.25 13.70
N LYS A 187 13.20 10.53 14.39
CA LYS A 187 13.49 9.98 15.73
C LYS A 187 14.47 8.80 15.62
N TYR A 188 14.34 8.02 14.56
CA TYR A 188 15.16 6.84 14.30
C TYR A 188 15.98 7.05 13.02
N GLY A 189 17.00 6.21 12.82
CA GLY A 189 17.83 6.20 11.63
C GLY A 189 17.40 5.17 10.61
N TYR A 190 18.33 4.31 10.26
CA TYR A 190 18.18 3.27 9.25
C TYR A 190 18.70 1.94 9.79
N ILE A 191 18.17 0.83 9.25
CA ILE A 191 18.75 -0.50 9.40
C ILE A 191 19.31 -0.98 8.06
N GLY A 192 19.99 -2.12 8.11
CA GLY A 192 20.50 -2.82 6.94
C GLY A 192 21.99 -2.58 6.70
N LYS A 193 22.56 -3.46 5.89
CA LYS A 193 23.98 -3.45 5.53
C LYS A 193 24.21 -3.02 4.09
N LYS A 194 23.46 -3.63 3.16
CA LYS A 194 23.48 -3.28 1.73
C LYS A 194 22.54 -2.11 1.45
N PHE A 195 21.35 -2.15 2.03
CA PHE A 195 20.31 -1.15 1.87
C PHE A 195 20.18 -0.29 3.14
N LYS A 196 19.86 0.98 2.95
CA LYS A 196 19.51 1.89 4.04
C LYS A 196 17.99 1.91 4.19
N ILE A 197 17.46 0.94 4.92
CA ILE A 197 16.01 0.85 5.16
C ILE A 197 15.63 1.85 6.24
N ARG A 198 14.76 2.81 5.90
CA ARG A 198 14.27 3.83 6.82
C ARG A 198 13.46 3.17 7.95
N ILE A 199 13.75 3.53 9.21
CA ILE A 199 12.91 3.17 10.35
C ILE A 199 11.83 4.26 10.49
N PRO A 200 10.54 3.95 10.28
CA PRO A 200 9.46 4.92 10.41
C PRO A 200 9.36 5.49 11.83
N ASP A 201 8.92 6.74 11.94
CA ASP A 201 8.67 7.38 13.24
C ASP A 201 7.30 7.02 13.81
N ALA A 202 6.33 6.77 12.91
CA ALA A 202 4.98 6.34 13.23
C ALA A 202 4.38 5.56 12.04
N PHE A 203 3.16 5.05 12.24
CA PHE A 203 2.35 4.41 11.20
C PHE A 203 0.95 5.00 11.20
N PHE A 204 0.35 5.10 10.03
CA PHE A 204 -1.06 5.40 9.88
C PHE A 204 -1.83 4.20 9.34
N LYS A 205 -3.12 4.18 9.62
CA LYS A 205 -4.11 3.33 8.96
C LYS A 205 -5.40 4.11 8.84
N VAL A 206 -5.95 4.22 7.62
CA VAL A 206 -7.27 4.78 7.36
C VAL A 206 -8.17 3.68 6.84
N VAL A 207 -9.43 3.71 7.24
CA VAL A 207 -10.43 2.69 6.90
C VAL A 207 -11.72 3.37 6.48
N LEU A 208 -12.27 2.97 5.34
CA LEU A 208 -13.59 3.35 4.83
C LEU A 208 -14.49 2.11 4.81
N THR A 209 -15.77 2.28 5.15
CA THR A 209 -16.82 1.25 5.03
C THR A 209 -18.18 1.89 4.76
N GLY A 210 -19.21 1.06 4.59
CA GLY A 210 -20.58 1.55 4.43
C GLY A 210 -20.93 2.07 3.05
N VAL A 211 -20.02 1.96 2.08
CA VAL A 211 -20.24 2.46 0.71
C VAL A 211 -21.37 1.69 0.04
N GLN A 212 -21.35 0.36 0.16
CA GLN A 212 -22.37 -0.49 -0.50
C GLN A 212 -23.76 -0.35 0.13
N SER A 213 -23.84 -0.07 1.43
CA SER A 213 -25.11 0.16 2.14
C SER A 213 -25.64 1.60 1.98
N GLY A 214 -24.87 2.50 1.35
CA GLY A 214 -25.23 3.91 1.23
C GLY A 214 -25.05 4.73 2.51
N ASN A 215 -24.34 4.18 3.50
CA ASN A 215 -24.00 4.85 4.76
C ASN A 215 -22.48 4.89 4.99
N PRO A 216 -21.71 5.57 4.11
CA PRO A 216 -20.26 5.60 4.21
C PRO A 216 -19.78 6.31 5.46
N ARG A 217 -18.73 5.74 6.07
CA ARG A 217 -17.99 6.28 7.21
C ARG A 217 -16.52 5.93 7.11
N ALA A 218 -15.67 6.85 7.53
CA ALA A 218 -14.22 6.66 7.53
C ALA A 218 -13.64 6.96 8.91
N ILE A 219 -12.45 6.42 9.18
CA ILE A 219 -11.73 6.64 10.42
C ILE A 219 -10.23 6.50 10.18
N GLY A 220 -9.43 7.34 10.84
CA GLY A 220 -7.99 7.30 10.82
C GLY A 220 -7.40 6.83 12.16
N PHE A 221 -6.20 6.26 12.10
CA PHE A 221 -5.41 5.86 13.27
C PHE A 221 -3.94 6.24 13.04
N ILE A 222 -3.29 6.72 14.11
CA ILE A 222 -1.85 7.00 14.10
C ILE A 222 -1.21 6.37 15.32
N TYR A 223 -0.21 5.53 15.08
CA TYR A 223 0.57 4.84 16.11
C TYR A 223 2.03 5.25 16.01
N LYS A 224 2.63 5.76 17.08
CA LYS A 224 4.08 5.96 17.14
C LYS A 224 4.79 4.60 17.05
N ASN A 225 5.96 4.57 16.40
CA ASN A 225 6.76 3.35 16.28
C ASN A 225 7.54 3.06 17.57
N GLU A 226 6.81 2.88 18.66
CA GLU A 226 7.36 2.60 19.99
C GLU A 226 6.46 1.63 20.75
N ALA A 227 6.94 1.13 21.87
CA ALA A 227 6.10 0.30 22.73
C ALA A 227 4.91 1.12 23.26
N CYS A 228 3.73 0.65 23.04
CA CYS A 228 2.48 1.23 23.52
C CYS A 228 1.54 0.10 23.97
N ASN A 229 0.59 0.44 24.81
CA ASN A 229 -0.44 -0.47 25.29
C ASN A 229 -1.59 0.41 25.80
N ASN A 230 -2.27 1.08 24.87
CA ASN A 230 -3.39 1.96 25.19
C ASN A 230 -4.67 1.45 24.55
N GLU A 231 -5.80 1.88 25.06
CA GLU A 231 -7.09 1.69 24.40
C GLU A 231 -7.07 2.30 23.00
N ARG A 232 -7.75 1.67 22.05
CA ARG A 232 -7.73 2.06 20.62
C ARG A 232 -8.19 3.49 20.38
N ASP A 233 -9.08 4.03 21.23
CA ASP A 233 -9.58 5.41 21.17
C ASP A 233 -8.45 6.47 21.24
N LYS A 234 -7.32 6.14 21.88
CA LYS A 234 -6.15 7.02 22.00
C LYS A 234 -5.38 7.21 20.69
N TYR A 235 -5.63 6.36 19.72
CA TYR A 235 -4.96 6.38 18.42
C TYR A 235 -5.86 6.92 17.30
N VAL A 236 -7.15 7.16 17.62
CA VAL A 236 -8.13 7.64 16.65
C VAL A 236 -7.82 9.05 16.19
N ASN A 237 -7.95 9.26 14.91
CA ASN A 237 -7.84 10.53 14.20
C ASN A 237 -8.94 10.62 13.14
N SER A 238 -9.21 11.80 12.63
CA SER A 238 -9.95 11.96 11.38
C SER A 238 -9.06 11.59 10.20
N VAL A 239 -9.65 11.23 9.06
CA VAL A 239 -8.90 11.00 7.82
C VAL A 239 -8.21 12.29 7.40
N ASP A 240 -8.90 13.46 7.45
CA ASP A 240 -8.33 14.79 7.21
C ASP A 240 -7.01 15.04 7.97
N GLU A 241 -6.94 14.61 9.23
CA GLU A 241 -5.70 14.79 10.02
C GLU A 241 -4.59 13.86 9.53
N VAL A 242 -4.91 12.64 9.10
CA VAL A 242 -3.94 11.74 8.49
C VAL A 242 -3.45 12.30 7.16
N GLU A 243 -4.33 12.86 6.33
CA GLU A 243 -3.99 13.53 5.06
C GLU A 243 -3.05 14.71 5.26
N ARG A 244 -3.40 15.58 6.22
CA ARG A 244 -2.55 16.73 6.59
C ARG A 244 -1.13 16.30 6.99
N ILE A 245 -0.97 15.14 7.64
CA ILE A 245 0.32 14.62 8.09
C ILE A 245 1.07 13.94 6.96
N THR A 246 0.37 13.15 6.13
CA THR A 246 0.99 12.31 5.10
C THR A 246 1.13 13.01 3.75
N SER A 247 0.33 14.06 3.50
CA SER A 247 0.15 14.70 2.19
C SER A 247 -0.37 13.70 1.14
N MET A 248 -1.23 12.79 1.57
CA MET A 248 -2.00 11.89 0.72
C MET A 248 -3.46 12.33 0.77
N ASP A 249 -4.19 12.06 -0.31
CA ASP A 249 -5.62 12.25 -0.44
C ASP A 249 -6.23 10.84 -0.50
N PHE A 250 -7.04 10.49 0.51
CA PHE A 250 -7.63 9.18 0.64
C PHE A 250 -9.08 9.19 0.15
N PHE A 251 -9.57 8.04 -0.30
CA PHE A 251 -10.97 7.82 -0.68
C PHE A 251 -11.54 8.77 -1.74
N SER A 252 -10.67 9.43 -2.52
CA SER A 252 -10.99 10.41 -3.57
C SER A 252 -11.92 9.89 -4.69
N ALA A 253 -12.24 8.61 -4.67
CA ALA A 253 -13.26 8.01 -5.52
C ALA A 253 -14.69 8.21 -4.99
N LEU A 254 -14.88 8.73 -3.77
CA LEU A 254 -16.17 9.14 -3.25
C LEU A 254 -16.60 10.48 -3.90
N PRO A 255 -17.92 10.78 -3.96
CA PRO A 255 -18.36 12.14 -4.26
C PRO A 255 -17.85 13.13 -3.22
N ASP A 256 -17.39 14.31 -3.65
CA ASP A 256 -16.73 15.33 -2.80
C ASP A 256 -17.47 15.66 -1.50
N ASP A 257 -18.82 15.75 -1.55
CA ASP A 257 -19.66 16.06 -0.39
C ASP A 257 -19.72 14.89 0.61
N VAL A 258 -19.60 13.66 0.13
CA VAL A 258 -19.54 12.44 0.95
C VAL A 258 -18.16 12.29 1.56
N GLU A 259 -17.13 12.43 0.76
CA GLU A 259 -15.71 12.37 1.14
C GLU A 259 -15.42 13.36 2.26
N ASN A 260 -15.63 14.66 2.02
CA ASN A 260 -15.43 15.72 3.03
C ASN A 260 -16.14 15.45 4.36
N ARG A 261 -17.34 14.85 4.30
CA ARG A 261 -18.14 14.56 5.50
C ARG A 261 -17.57 13.38 6.30
N VAL A 262 -17.16 12.29 5.61
CA VAL A 262 -16.70 11.08 6.30
C VAL A 262 -15.27 11.23 6.81
N GLU A 263 -14.45 12.00 6.13
CA GLU A 263 -13.05 12.22 6.49
C GLU A 263 -12.86 13.15 7.68
N ALA A 264 -13.77 14.11 7.86
CA ALA A 264 -13.82 14.95 9.04
C ALA A 264 -14.23 14.21 10.33
N SER A 265 -14.77 12.99 10.19
CA SER A 265 -15.26 12.21 11.34
C SER A 265 -14.14 11.38 12.00
N SER A 266 -14.22 11.22 13.33
CA SER A 266 -13.29 10.39 14.11
C SER A 266 -14.00 9.61 15.23
N ASN A 267 -15.27 9.28 15.05
CA ASN A 267 -16.06 8.60 16.08
C ASN A 267 -15.95 7.08 15.99
N LEU A 268 -15.16 6.47 16.89
CA LEU A 268 -14.98 5.01 16.95
C LEU A 268 -16.27 4.28 17.34
N ASN A 269 -17.24 4.93 18.02
CA ASN A 269 -18.51 4.28 18.41
C ASN A 269 -19.42 3.98 17.23
N ASP A 270 -19.17 4.55 16.06
CA ASP A 270 -19.91 4.24 14.83
C ASP A 270 -19.43 2.93 14.17
N TRP A 271 -18.42 2.29 14.75
CA TRP A 271 -17.79 1.05 14.25
C TRP A 271 -18.18 -0.14 15.12
N PRO A 272 -18.53 -1.32 14.53
CA PRO A 272 -18.98 -2.51 15.25
C PRO A 272 -17.94 -3.17 16.13
#